data_3ad4b8745b8ca4a5f1f48ed6b71f6aef
#
_entry.id   3ad4b8745b8ca4a5f1f48ed6b71f6aef
#
_cell.length_a   1.000
_cell.length_b   1.000
_cell.length_c   1.000
_cell.angle_alpha   90.00
_cell.angle_beta   90.00
_cell.angle_gamma   90.00
#
_symmetry.space_group_name_H-M   'P 1'
#
loop_
_entity.id
_entity.type
_entity.pdbx_description
1 polymer ?
#
loop_
_entity_poly.entity_id
_entity_poly.type
_entity_poly.pdbx_seq_one_letter_code
_entity_poly.pdbx_strand_id
1 'polypeptide(L)'
;AEKFGKGEFIKEFRPSGAREIRQAAYEFDKMRKRITIQLNQRSEMLSGISHDLRTPLTRLKLQLALLKQQDLAKKMGDDIEEMERMLNEYLEFAKYQKNEETETVNLNSIIKDITKKYENKKINFSIEENLEIKVRPNSIKRCLVNLTDNGLAYGKKVEIFAKKTANNVIIFVDDDGPGIPEKEYQNVIKP
;
A
#
# COMPACT_ATOMS: atom_id res chain seq x y z
N ALA A 1 7.97 15.46 18.50
CA ALA A 1 6.73 14.70 18.70
C ALA A 1 5.87 14.75 17.44
N GLU A 2 5.52 15.94 16.93
CA GLU A 2 4.60 16.11 15.77
C GLU A 2 5.07 15.37 14.52
N LYS A 3 6.35 15.51 14.12
CA LYS A 3 6.92 14.82 12.97
C LYS A 3 6.87 13.29 13.12
N PHE A 4 7.12 12.78 14.31
CA PHE A 4 7.00 11.35 14.60
C PHE A 4 5.55 10.88 14.50
N GLY A 5 4.58 11.67 15.01
CA GLY A 5 3.16 11.38 14.87
C GLY A 5 2.68 11.35 13.41
N LYS A 6 3.33 12.11 12.53
CA LYS A 6 3.10 12.09 11.06
C LYS A 6 3.87 10.97 10.33
N GLY A 7 4.60 10.12 11.07
CA GLY A 7 5.41 9.04 10.50
C GLY A 7 6.67 9.51 9.78
N GLU A 8 7.14 10.75 10.04
CA GLU A 8 8.40 11.25 9.50
C GLU A 8 9.59 10.69 10.27
N PHE A 9 10.59 10.20 9.53
CA PHE A 9 11.81 9.67 10.14
C PHE A 9 12.72 10.81 10.62
N ILE A 10 13.10 10.77 11.90
CA ILE A 10 14.03 11.72 12.50
C ILE A 10 15.33 10.97 12.80
N LYS A 11 16.37 11.18 11.99
CA LYS A 11 17.68 10.52 12.11
C LYS A 11 18.37 10.86 13.43
N GLU A 12 18.37 12.13 13.85
CA GLU A 12 19.02 12.58 15.06
C GLU A 12 18.07 13.43 15.90
N PHE A 13 17.94 13.07 17.16
CA PHE A 13 17.22 13.85 18.14
C PHE A 13 18.22 14.36 19.20
N ARG A 14 18.56 15.64 19.15
CA ARG A 14 19.46 16.28 20.10
C ARG A 14 18.66 17.18 21.03
N PRO A 15 18.33 16.74 22.25
CA PRO A 15 17.58 17.54 23.18
C PRO A 15 18.42 18.72 23.70
N SER A 16 17.86 19.93 23.71
CA SER A 16 18.46 21.16 24.22
C SER A 16 17.50 21.86 25.19
N GLY A 17 18.00 22.76 26.02
CA GLY A 17 17.20 23.50 26.98
C GLY A 17 17.45 23.09 28.44
N ALA A 18 16.50 23.42 29.34
CA ALA A 18 16.56 23.11 30.77
C ALA A 18 16.69 21.60 31.03
N ARG A 19 17.21 21.23 32.21
CA ARG A 19 17.48 19.83 32.58
C ARG A 19 16.22 18.93 32.45
N GLU A 20 15.09 19.45 32.93
CA GLU A 20 13.80 18.74 32.92
C GLU A 20 13.32 18.48 31.49
N ILE A 21 13.48 19.47 30.62
CA ILE A 21 13.12 19.36 29.21
C ILE A 21 14.00 18.33 28.50
N ARG A 22 15.30 18.32 28.77
CA ARG A 22 16.22 17.32 28.20
C ARG A 22 15.88 15.92 28.66
N GLN A 23 15.53 15.74 29.95
CA GLN A 23 15.14 14.46 30.50
C GLN A 23 13.85 13.94 29.84
N ALA A 24 12.81 14.79 29.74
CA ALA A 24 11.56 14.44 29.06
C ALA A 24 11.79 14.07 27.59
N ALA A 25 12.64 14.82 26.92
CA ALA A 25 12.99 14.58 25.53
C ALA A 25 13.77 13.25 25.35
N TYR A 26 14.64 12.89 26.28
CA TYR A 26 15.36 11.62 26.29
C TYR A 26 14.39 10.43 26.47
N GLU A 27 13.46 10.50 27.44
CA GLU A 27 12.46 9.45 27.64
C GLU A 27 11.52 9.32 26.44
N PHE A 28 11.16 10.44 25.80
CA PHE A 28 10.39 10.40 24.55
C PHE A 28 11.15 9.70 23.42
N ASP A 29 12.46 9.98 23.25
CA ASP A 29 13.25 9.28 22.21
C ASP A 29 13.36 7.78 22.48
N LYS A 30 13.51 7.40 23.76
CA LYS A 30 13.52 6.01 24.20
C LYS A 30 12.19 5.30 23.91
N MET A 31 11.07 5.98 24.19
CA MET A 31 9.74 5.47 23.85
C MET A 31 9.58 5.32 22.34
N ARG A 32 9.97 6.33 21.57
CA ARG A 32 9.96 6.29 20.10
C ARG A 32 10.73 5.09 19.55
N LYS A 33 11.95 4.86 20.03
CA LYS A 33 12.78 3.72 19.63
C LYS A 33 12.11 2.37 19.93
N ARG A 34 11.51 2.25 21.13
CA ARG A 34 10.77 1.03 21.50
C ARG A 34 9.59 0.76 20.58
N ILE A 35 8.78 1.78 20.27
CA ILE A 35 7.64 1.67 19.33
C ILE A 35 8.15 1.23 17.96
N THR A 36 9.21 1.85 17.45
CA THR A 36 9.80 1.49 16.15
C THR A 36 10.26 0.03 16.12
N ILE A 37 10.93 -0.43 17.19
CA ILE A 37 11.37 -1.83 17.30
C ILE A 37 10.16 -2.79 17.31
N GLN A 38 9.12 -2.48 18.08
CA GLN A 38 7.91 -3.30 18.14
C GLN A 38 7.19 -3.39 16.79
N LEU A 39 7.09 -2.28 16.08
CA LEU A 39 6.51 -2.25 14.73
C LEU A 39 7.31 -3.10 13.74
N ASN A 40 8.65 -3.02 13.79
CA ASN A 40 9.53 -3.83 12.95
C ASN A 40 9.41 -5.32 13.28
N GLN A 41 9.44 -5.70 14.56
CA GLN A 41 9.28 -7.08 15.00
C GLN A 41 7.92 -7.65 14.56
N ARG A 42 6.84 -6.87 14.70
CA ARG A 42 5.51 -7.27 14.22
C ARG A 42 5.51 -7.50 12.71
N SER A 43 6.14 -6.63 11.94
CA SER A 43 6.25 -6.76 10.49
C SER A 43 7.06 -8.00 10.08
N GLU A 44 8.15 -8.29 10.77
CA GLU A 44 8.99 -9.48 10.54
C GLU A 44 8.25 -10.78 10.88
N MET A 45 7.54 -10.80 12.02
CA MET A 45 6.72 -11.95 12.43
C MET A 45 5.62 -12.23 11.39
N LEU A 46 4.91 -11.20 10.94
CA LEU A 46 3.88 -11.34 9.93
C LEU A 46 4.42 -11.84 8.59
N SER A 47 5.63 -11.39 8.20
CA SER A 47 6.31 -11.88 7.00
C SER A 47 6.66 -13.37 7.12
N GLY A 48 7.11 -13.83 8.30
CA GLY A 48 7.39 -15.25 8.59
C GLY A 48 6.11 -16.10 8.51
N ILE A 49 5.05 -15.67 9.21
CA ILE A 49 3.76 -16.37 9.20
C ILE A 49 3.23 -16.56 7.79
N SER A 50 3.37 -15.53 6.95
CA SER A 50 2.90 -15.64 5.56
C SER A 50 3.67 -16.66 4.73
N HIS A 51 4.97 -16.67 4.87
CA HIS A 51 5.79 -17.70 4.22
C HIS A 51 5.31 -19.10 4.65
N ASP A 52 5.06 -19.28 5.94
CA ASP A 52 4.64 -20.56 6.50
C ASP A 52 3.21 -20.95 6.11
N LEU A 53 2.32 -19.97 5.89
CA LEU A 53 0.97 -20.23 5.39
C LEU A 53 0.94 -20.49 3.87
N ARG A 54 1.84 -19.91 3.09
CA ARG A 54 1.90 -20.15 1.64
C ARG A 54 2.19 -21.60 1.30
N THR A 55 3.03 -22.26 2.09
CA THR A 55 3.39 -23.67 1.89
C THR A 55 2.19 -24.63 1.94
N PRO A 56 1.32 -24.63 3.00
CA PRO A 56 0.13 -25.47 3.03
C PRO A 56 -0.90 -25.09 1.96
N LEU A 57 -1.08 -23.78 1.63
CA LEU A 57 -1.97 -23.35 0.56
C LEU A 57 -1.53 -23.91 -0.80
N THR A 58 -0.25 -23.85 -1.13
CA THR A 58 0.31 -24.45 -2.35
C THR A 58 0.07 -25.97 -2.38
N ARG A 59 0.24 -26.65 -1.23
CA ARG A 59 -0.02 -28.08 -1.13
C ARG A 59 -1.49 -28.40 -1.36
N LEU A 60 -2.42 -27.60 -0.80
CA LEU A 60 -3.85 -27.74 -1.04
C LEU A 60 -4.19 -27.56 -2.53
N LYS A 61 -3.64 -26.55 -3.19
CA LYS A 61 -3.81 -26.37 -4.64
C LYS A 61 -3.36 -27.59 -5.44
N LEU A 62 -2.22 -28.17 -5.10
CA LEU A 62 -1.72 -29.37 -5.76
C LEU A 62 -2.64 -30.58 -5.52
N GLN A 63 -3.17 -30.74 -4.31
CA GLN A 63 -4.12 -31.82 -4.00
C GLN A 63 -5.44 -31.64 -4.76
N LEU A 64 -5.95 -30.42 -4.86
CA LEU A 64 -7.15 -30.12 -5.63
C LEU A 64 -6.99 -30.43 -7.12
N ALA A 65 -5.82 -30.16 -7.68
CA ALA A 65 -5.52 -30.47 -9.09
C ALA A 65 -5.56 -31.99 -9.40
N LEU A 66 -5.46 -32.84 -8.38
CA LEU A 66 -5.54 -34.29 -8.49
C LEU A 66 -6.97 -34.85 -8.31
N LEU A 67 -7.94 -34.01 -7.92
CA LEU A 67 -9.31 -34.46 -7.69
C LEU A 67 -10.04 -34.65 -9.03
N LYS A 68 -10.79 -35.74 -9.13
CA LYS A 68 -11.61 -36.04 -10.32
C LYS A 68 -12.88 -35.18 -10.40
N GLN A 69 -13.37 -34.62 -9.30
CA GLN A 69 -14.57 -33.76 -9.26
C GLN A 69 -14.19 -32.33 -9.59
N GLN A 70 -14.18 -31.99 -10.87
CA GLN A 70 -13.71 -30.70 -11.36
C GLN A 70 -14.47 -29.47 -10.80
N ASP A 71 -15.80 -29.55 -10.62
CA ASP A 71 -16.60 -28.43 -10.10
C ASP A 71 -16.30 -28.12 -8.64
N LEU A 72 -16.11 -29.14 -7.82
CA LEU A 72 -15.74 -28.97 -6.42
C LEU A 72 -14.29 -28.48 -6.29
N ALA A 73 -13.38 -29.07 -7.06
CA ALA A 73 -11.99 -28.67 -7.11
C ALA A 73 -11.80 -27.21 -7.53
N LYS A 74 -12.62 -26.74 -8.50
CA LYS A 74 -12.62 -25.36 -8.95
C LYS A 74 -13.06 -24.41 -7.84
N LYS A 75 -14.21 -24.64 -7.18
CA LYS A 75 -14.71 -23.81 -6.09
C LYS A 75 -13.70 -23.71 -4.93
N MET A 76 -13.14 -24.85 -4.51
CA MET A 76 -12.12 -24.85 -3.47
C MET A 76 -10.82 -24.16 -3.93
N GLY A 77 -10.48 -24.23 -5.21
CA GLY A 77 -9.36 -23.50 -5.80
C GLY A 77 -9.56 -21.99 -5.72
N ASP A 78 -10.75 -21.52 -6.08
CA ASP A 78 -11.12 -20.11 -5.99
C ASP A 78 -11.06 -19.58 -4.54
N ASP A 79 -11.53 -20.37 -3.56
CA ASP A 79 -11.44 -20.05 -2.12
C ASP A 79 -9.97 -19.95 -1.66
N ILE A 80 -9.10 -20.85 -2.10
CA ILE A 80 -7.67 -20.82 -1.77
C ILE A 80 -6.99 -19.60 -2.40
N GLU A 81 -7.34 -19.24 -3.61
CA GLU A 81 -6.81 -18.02 -4.28
C GLU A 81 -7.24 -16.76 -3.53
N GLU A 82 -8.47 -16.72 -3.04
CA GLU A 82 -8.94 -15.61 -2.21
C GLU A 82 -8.19 -15.54 -0.88
N MET A 83 -7.94 -16.68 -0.23
CA MET A 83 -7.11 -16.73 0.99
C MET A 83 -5.68 -16.24 0.74
N GLU A 84 -5.05 -16.64 -0.37
CA GLU A 84 -3.72 -16.13 -0.75
C GLU A 84 -3.73 -14.63 -1.00
N ARG A 85 -4.75 -14.10 -1.65
CA ARG A 85 -4.92 -12.68 -1.89
C ARG A 85 -5.03 -11.91 -0.56
N MET A 86 -5.95 -12.33 0.33
CA MET A 86 -6.11 -11.71 1.65
C MET A 86 -4.82 -11.76 2.48
N LEU A 87 -4.11 -12.88 2.46
CA LEU A 87 -2.83 -13.03 3.15
C LEU A 87 -1.78 -12.04 2.62
N ASN A 88 -1.66 -11.92 1.31
CA ASN A 88 -0.72 -11.00 0.68
C ASN A 88 -1.08 -9.53 0.97
N GLU A 89 -2.36 -9.15 0.92
CA GLU A 89 -2.84 -7.81 1.26
C GLU A 89 -2.51 -7.45 2.72
N TYR A 90 -2.75 -8.38 3.66
CA TYR A 90 -2.44 -8.18 5.07
C TYR A 90 -0.94 -8.00 5.33
N LEU A 91 -0.11 -8.78 4.63
CA LEU A 91 1.34 -8.65 4.72
C LEU A 91 1.86 -7.35 4.14
N GLU A 92 1.33 -6.96 3.01
CA GLU A 92 1.63 -5.68 2.39
C GLU A 92 1.32 -4.56 3.38
N PHE A 93 0.14 -4.57 4.01
CA PHE A 93 -0.22 -3.63 5.05
C PHE A 93 0.79 -3.61 6.21
N ALA A 94 1.22 -4.78 6.69
CA ALA A 94 2.18 -4.89 7.79
C ALA A 94 3.60 -4.43 7.43
N LYS A 95 4.07 -4.68 6.20
CA LYS A 95 5.39 -4.25 5.72
C LYS A 95 5.50 -2.73 5.58
N TYR A 96 4.40 -2.03 5.27
CA TYR A 96 4.42 -0.59 5.02
C TYR A 96 4.53 0.28 6.26
N GLN A 97 4.49 -0.29 7.45
CA GLN A 97 4.90 0.41 8.68
C GLN A 97 6.42 0.61 8.77
N LYS A 98 7.24 0.01 7.88
CA LYS A 98 8.66 0.31 7.74
C LYS A 98 8.85 1.71 7.15
N ASN A 99 9.70 2.49 7.80
CA ASN A 99 10.08 3.87 7.51
C ASN A 99 10.56 4.06 6.05
N GLU A 100 9.64 4.25 5.12
CA GLU A 100 9.97 4.68 3.77
C GLU A 100 10.29 6.18 3.81
N GLU A 101 11.49 6.57 3.41
CA GLU A 101 11.88 7.98 3.35
C GLU A 101 11.11 8.70 2.23
N THR A 102 10.85 9.99 2.44
CA THR A 102 10.23 10.83 1.43
C THR A 102 11.28 11.28 0.43
N GLU A 103 11.06 11.00 -0.84
CA GLU A 103 11.94 11.36 -1.95
C GLU A 103 11.24 12.26 -2.97
N THR A 104 12.02 13.05 -3.70
CA THR A 104 11.52 13.78 -4.85
C THR A 104 11.55 12.85 -6.06
N VAL A 105 10.39 12.57 -6.62
CA VAL A 105 10.24 11.65 -7.76
C VAL A 105 9.43 12.27 -8.87
N ASN A 106 9.70 11.86 -10.10
CA ASN A 106 8.90 12.24 -11.25
C ASN A 106 7.64 11.37 -11.31
N LEU A 107 6.46 12.00 -11.22
CA LEU A 107 5.17 11.30 -11.21
C LEU A 107 4.92 10.53 -12.53
N ASN A 108 5.35 11.07 -13.68
CA ASN A 108 5.24 10.40 -14.97
C ASN A 108 5.99 9.06 -14.98
N SER A 109 7.17 9.01 -14.35
CA SER A 109 7.96 7.77 -14.27
C SER A 109 7.20 6.69 -13.49
N ILE A 110 6.63 7.06 -12.33
CA ILE A 110 5.84 6.13 -11.50
C ILE A 110 4.66 5.58 -12.28
N ILE A 111 3.90 6.46 -12.96
CA ILE A 111 2.69 6.04 -13.68
C ILE A 111 3.04 5.20 -14.91
N LYS A 112 4.09 5.54 -15.66
CA LYS A 112 4.58 4.70 -16.74
C LYS A 112 4.96 3.29 -16.27
N ASP A 113 5.59 3.17 -15.11
CA ASP A 113 5.94 1.86 -14.56
C ASP A 113 4.71 1.05 -14.13
N ILE A 114 3.68 1.73 -13.62
CA ILE A 114 2.41 1.10 -13.27
C ILE A 114 1.71 0.62 -14.55
N THR A 115 1.57 1.48 -15.56
CA THR A 115 0.82 1.17 -16.78
C THR A 115 1.43 0.06 -17.60
N LYS A 116 2.77 -0.12 -17.59
CA LYS A 116 3.43 -1.29 -18.20
C LYS A 116 2.90 -2.63 -17.68
N LYS A 117 2.46 -2.68 -16.42
CA LYS A 117 1.88 -3.89 -15.82
C LYS A 117 0.52 -4.28 -16.44
N TYR A 118 -0.12 -3.33 -17.13
CA TYR A 118 -1.48 -3.47 -17.67
C TYR A 118 -1.54 -3.38 -19.21
N GLU A 119 -0.49 -3.82 -19.92
CA GLU A 119 -0.33 -3.65 -21.38
C GLU A 119 -1.54 -4.11 -22.22
N ASN A 120 -2.36 -5.02 -21.71
CA ASN A 120 -3.56 -5.53 -22.38
C ASN A 120 -4.87 -4.90 -21.87
N LYS A 121 -4.84 -3.89 -21.01
CA LYS A 121 -6.03 -3.25 -20.42
C LYS A 121 -6.13 -1.80 -20.86
N LYS A 122 -7.36 -1.27 -20.95
CA LYS A 122 -7.61 0.12 -21.36
C LYS A 122 -7.31 1.10 -20.24
N ILE A 123 -6.02 1.44 -20.09
CA ILE A 123 -5.56 2.48 -19.16
C ILE A 123 -4.97 3.62 -19.98
N ASN A 124 -5.51 4.80 -19.81
CA ASN A 124 -4.98 6.04 -20.37
C ASN A 124 -4.37 6.88 -19.25
N PHE A 125 -3.30 7.58 -19.54
CA PHE A 125 -2.79 8.58 -18.61
C PHE A 125 -2.41 9.87 -19.34
N SER A 126 -2.64 11.01 -18.68
CA SER A 126 -2.29 12.34 -19.16
C SER A 126 -1.75 13.16 -18.01
N ILE A 127 -0.44 13.35 -17.97
CA ILE A 127 0.27 14.09 -16.92
C ILE A 127 1.29 15.00 -17.57
N GLU A 128 1.42 16.23 -17.05
CA GLU A 128 2.45 17.17 -17.50
C GLU A 128 3.84 16.55 -17.40
N GLU A 129 4.65 16.75 -18.43
CA GLU A 129 6.05 16.29 -18.41
C GLU A 129 6.79 16.97 -17.25
N ASN A 130 7.65 16.18 -16.57
CA ASN A 130 8.49 16.64 -15.46
C ASN A 130 7.75 17.10 -14.19
N LEU A 131 6.57 16.56 -13.92
CA LEU A 131 5.89 16.83 -12.65
C LEU A 131 6.59 16.10 -11.50
N GLU A 132 7.42 16.85 -10.76
CA GLU A 132 8.10 16.35 -9.57
C GLU A 132 7.22 16.51 -8.32
N ILE A 133 7.17 15.45 -7.51
CA ILE A 133 6.45 15.41 -6.24
C ILE A 133 7.34 14.84 -5.14
N LYS A 134 7.19 15.36 -3.92
CA LYS A 134 7.90 14.86 -2.75
C LYS A 134 7.00 13.89 -1.98
N VAL A 135 7.22 12.61 -2.16
CA VAL A 135 6.37 11.53 -1.63
C VAL A 135 7.21 10.32 -1.22
N ARG A 136 6.56 9.32 -0.62
CA ARG A 136 7.11 7.98 -0.42
C ARG A 136 6.84 7.16 -1.69
N PRO A 137 7.85 6.80 -2.50
CA PRO A 137 7.64 6.25 -3.84
C PRO A 137 6.83 4.96 -3.87
N ASN A 138 7.12 4.02 -2.96
CA ASN A 138 6.39 2.75 -2.92
C ASN A 138 4.96 2.92 -2.40
N SER A 139 4.75 3.83 -1.44
CA SER A 139 3.42 4.12 -0.90
C SER A 139 2.50 4.72 -1.96
N ILE A 140 2.98 5.71 -2.74
CA ILE A 140 2.18 6.30 -3.83
C ILE A 140 1.96 5.31 -4.97
N LYS A 141 2.98 4.52 -5.34
CA LYS A 141 2.86 3.49 -6.37
C LYS A 141 1.76 2.47 -6.01
N ARG A 142 1.74 2.00 -4.76
CA ARG A 142 0.71 1.09 -4.29
C ARG A 142 -0.68 1.72 -4.29
N CYS A 143 -0.80 2.94 -3.79
CA CYS A 143 -2.08 3.67 -3.82
C CYS A 143 -2.65 3.71 -5.24
N LEU A 144 -1.83 4.07 -6.21
CA LEU A 144 -2.24 4.14 -7.61
C LEU A 144 -2.56 2.76 -8.19
N VAL A 145 -1.78 1.72 -7.86
CA VAL A 145 -2.06 0.33 -8.28
C VAL A 145 -3.41 -0.13 -7.71
N ASN A 146 -3.66 0.06 -6.41
CA ASN A 146 -4.91 -0.35 -5.78
C ASN A 146 -6.12 0.36 -6.40
N LEU A 147 -6.03 1.67 -6.66
CA LEU A 147 -7.09 2.42 -7.32
C LEU A 147 -7.31 1.95 -8.75
N THR A 148 -6.23 1.67 -9.49
CA THR A 148 -6.29 1.16 -10.85
C THR A 148 -6.90 -0.24 -10.91
N ASP A 149 -6.48 -1.15 -10.03
CA ASP A 149 -7.02 -2.51 -9.94
C ASP A 149 -8.51 -2.48 -9.57
N ASN A 150 -8.90 -1.59 -8.65
CA ASN A 150 -10.31 -1.38 -8.30
C ASN A 150 -11.12 -0.87 -9.49
N GLY A 151 -10.64 0.18 -10.18
CA GLY A 151 -11.30 0.70 -11.38
C GLY A 151 -11.46 -0.34 -12.48
N LEU A 152 -10.46 -1.22 -12.68
CA LEU A 152 -10.53 -2.31 -13.66
C LEU A 152 -11.38 -3.50 -13.22
N ALA A 153 -11.63 -3.65 -11.92
CA ALA A 153 -12.52 -4.70 -11.41
C ALA A 153 -14.00 -4.36 -11.63
N TYR A 154 -14.35 -3.08 -11.56
CA TYR A 154 -15.73 -2.61 -11.68
C TYR A 154 -16.02 -1.90 -13.01
N GLY A 155 -14.99 -1.41 -13.71
CA GLY A 155 -15.05 -0.73 -14.99
C GLY A 155 -14.30 -1.47 -16.10
N LYS A 156 -14.33 -0.89 -17.29
CA LYS A 156 -13.62 -1.38 -18.49
C LYS A 156 -12.44 -0.50 -18.87
N LYS A 157 -12.44 0.73 -18.37
CA LYS A 157 -11.46 1.77 -18.70
C LYS A 157 -11.08 2.54 -17.43
N VAL A 158 -9.80 2.84 -17.30
CA VAL A 158 -9.29 3.70 -16.23
C VAL A 158 -8.48 4.85 -16.84
N GLU A 159 -8.73 6.07 -16.37
CA GLU A 159 -7.97 7.26 -16.76
C GLU A 159 -7.24 7.82 -15.54
N ILE A 160 -5.93 8.05 -15.69
CA ILE A 160 -5.09 8.64 -14.64
C ILE A 160 -4.59 9.98 -15.15
N PHE A 161 -4.90 11.05 -14.42
CA PHE A 161 -4.37 12.37 -14.73
C PHE A 161 -4.00 13.14 -13.47
N ALA A 162 -3.14 14.13 -13.62
CA ALA A 162 -2.70 14.95 -12.50
C ALA A 162 -2.75 16.44 -12.85
N LYS A 163 -3.11 17.27 -11.86
CA LYS A 163 -3.11 18.72 -11.93
C LYS A 163 -2.23 19.30 -10.83
N LYS A 164 -1.31 20.17 -11.23
CA LYS A 164 -0.53 20.98 -10.30
C LYS A 164 -1.33 22.20 -9.88
N THR A 165 -1.45 22.42 -8.58
CA THR A 165 -1.95 23.67 -7.97
C THR A 165 -0.80 24.41 -7.31
N ALA A 166 -1.01 25.62 -6.80
CA ALA A 166 0.05 26.44 -6.20
C ALA A 166 0.84 25.68 -5.11
N ASN A 167 0.17 24.86 -4.28
CA ASN A 167 0.79 24.19 -3.13
C ASN A 167 0.70 22.66 -3.19
N ASN A 168 -0.09 22.08 -4.09
CA ASN A 168 -0.37 20.64 -4.12
C ASN A 168 -0.36 20.09 -5.54
N VAL A 169 -0.18 18.80 -5.64
CA VAL A 169 -0.48 18.02 -6.84
C VAL A 169 -1.69 17.14 -6.53
N ILE A 170 -2.71 17.22 -7.36
CA ILE A 170 -3.92 16.40 -7.26
C ILE A 170 -3.83 15.34 -8.35
N ILE A 171 -3.92 14.09 -7.96
CA ILE A 171 -3.94 12.94 -8.88
C ILE A 171 -5.37 12.41 -8.92
N PHE A 172 -5.90 12.23 -10.10
CA PHE A 172 -7.23 11.67 -10.36
C PHE A 172 -7.05 10.28 -10.97
N VAL A 173 -7.87 9.36 -10.50
CA VAL A 173 -8.01 8.01 -11.06
C VAL A 173 -9.49 7.81 -11.31
N ASP A 174 -9.91 7.92 -12.56
CA ASP A 174 -11.30 7.83 -12.97
C ASP A 174 -11.55 6.50 -13.68
N ASP A 175 -12.66 5.85 -13.37
CA ASP A 175 -13.12 4.63 -14.01
C ASP A 175 -14.52 4.81 -14.61
N ASP A 176 -14.90 3.94 -15.54
CA ASP A 176 -16.22 3.91 -16.16
C ASP A 176 -17.17 2.88 -15.51
N GLY A 177 -16.90 2.52 -14.26
CA GLY A 177 -17.71 1.61 -13.46
C GLY A 177 -19.03 2.23 -12.96
N PRO A 178 -19.84 1.45 -12.22
CA PRO A 178 -21.16 1.89 -11.75
C PRO A 178 -21.10 2.97 -10.66
N GLY A 179 -19.90 3.30 -10.17
CA GLY A 179 -19.71 4.21 -9.04
C GLY A 179 -20.08 3.59 -7.68
N ILE A 180 -19.92 4.37 -6.62
CA ILE A 180 -20.21 3.96 -5.25
C ILE A 180 -21.47 4.68 -4.79
N PRO A 181 -22.49 3.99 -4.22
CA PRO A 181 -23.65 4.64 -3.65
C PRO A 181 -23.28 5.60 -2.51
N GLU A 182 -23.93 6.77 -2.44
CA GLU A 182 -23.63 7.80 -1.42
C GLU A 182 -23.64 7.26 0.01
N LYS A 183 -24.52 6.30 0.29
CA LYS A 183 -24.65 5.65 1.61
C LYS A 183 -23.39 4.87 2.02
N GLU A 184 -22.56 4.50 1.06
CA GLU A 184 -21.37 3.68 1.28
C GLU A 184 -20.07 4.50 1.31
N TYR A 185 -20.07 5.78 0.94
CA TYR A 185 -18.88 6.63 0.94
C TYR A 185 -18.09 6.60 2.24
N GLN A 186 -18.78 6.61 3.38
CA GLN A 186 -18.13 6.56 4.69
C GLN A 186 -17.55 5.17 5.03
N ASN A 187 -18.04 4.11 4.41
CA ASN A 187 -17.58 2.74 4.66
C ASN A 187 -16.39 2.36 3.78
N VAL A 188 -16.35 2.88 2.56
CA VAL A 188 -15.26 2.58 1.60
C VAL A 188 -13.91 3.15 2.03
N ILE A 189 -13.90 4.19 2.86
CA ILE A 189 -12.68 4.86 3.35
C ILE A 189 -12.19 4.24 4.69
N LYS A 190 -13.00 3.40 5.32
CA LYS A 190 -12.59 2.74 6.56
C LYS A 190 -11.58 1.63 6.26
N PRO A 191 -10.50 1.52 7.07
CA PRO A 191 -9.54 0.45 6.95
C PRO A 191 -10.12 -0.91 7.27
#